data_e4b8a6e4f2c11cc0e4bcc8e9c21db63c
#
_entry.id   e4b8a6e4f2c11cc0e4bcc8e9c21db63c
#
_cell.length_a   1.000
_cell.length_b   1.000
_cell.length_c   1.000
_cell.angle_alpha   90.00
_cell.angle_beta   90.00
_cell.angle_gamma   90.00
#
_symmetry.space_group_name_H-M   'P 1'
#
loop_
_entity.id
_entity.type
_entity.pdbx_description
1 polymer ?
#
loop_
_entity_poly.entity_id
_entity_poly.type
_entity_poly.pdbx_seq_one_letter_code
_entity_poly.pdbx_strand_id
1 'polypeptide(L)'
;GAARRDKLLRVDLSSGETRSEPVPSAWLDAYIGGKGLGARYLYEELEAGVDPLGPDNCILFLLGPLSGTTPGEQRYAAITKSPLTGTFLDSYAGGSVPERLAGALDRHIGLLIEGQAEDLVTLHVENGAVDIEPAEHLEGATADAVEEAFPEAAVACIGPAGEHLVRFATIASDGGEHQAGRGGAGAVLGSKRLKAIVVRGDPPDWLEELREAAREAFAEAHVGRWQGSSGTLETIDFANEIGALPTRGWQTGTFESADDIGIETVRGLAAGRERADDAVPGDFRLQTEDGETVPRGGAPLSLGAGLGIDDMDAVATLTGRCDRLGLDLISVGSAIAFAIRADELGYLEADLDFGDAEGATALLEAIATRSTDLGDRLADGVDAAAAAIGGEELIPTVKAMELPGFDPRASPAMALAYATSDRGACHRRARPVEDEPLSDVEWSLDRRVEAVIEEQDRRAVLWSLPVDDFVGDSFTDLGSEWLAAIGRKRSPEDLRRVGERIWTLIRLFNGREGFDRADDTLPARLTEPLPDGPAAGQAIDAETFNRLLDRYYDKRGWGSDGRPLRATIDRLDLGDAIADPSVLSNQS
;
A
#
# COMPACT_ATOMS: atom_id res chain seq x y z
N GLY A 1 -32.24 -5.96 -8.11
CA GLY A 1 -31.27 -6.73 -7.34
C GLY A 1 -29.86 -6.37 -7.75
N ALA A 2 -28.92 -6.37 -6.82
CA ALA A 2 -27.53 -6.07 -7.07
C ALA A 2 -27.00 -6.89 -8.25
N ALA A 3 -26.44 -6.22 -9.25
CA ALA A 3 -25.84 -6.90 -10.39
C ALA A 3 -24.64 -7.73 -9.88
N ARG A 4 -24.68 -9.03 -10.13
CA ARG A 4 -23.55 -9.90 -9.77
C ARG A 4 -22.35 -9.52 -10.63
N ARG A 5 -21.23 -9.14 -9.99
CA ARG A 5 -19.96 -8.87 -10.67
C ARG A 5 -19.22 -10.19 -10.91
N ASP A 6 -19.53 -10.84 -12.01
CA ASP A 6 -19.02 -12.17 -12.33
C ASP A 6 -18.19 -12.25 -13.62
N LYS A 7 -17.79 -11.07 -14.13
CA LYS A 7 -16.97 -10.94 -15.33
C LYS A 7 -15.73 -10.10 -15.07
N LEU A 8 -14.74 -10.26 -15.93
CA LEU A 8 -13.50 -9.48 -15.97
C LEU A 8 -13.31 -8.91 -17.38
N LEU A 9 -12.89 -7.66 -17.46
CA LEU A 9 -12.42 -7.06 -18.72
C LEU A 9 -10.93 -7.30 -18.87
N ARG A 10 -10.53 -8.02 -19.90
CA ARG A 10 -9.12 -8.25 -20.24
C ARG A 10 -8.72 -7.33 -21.37
N VAL A 11 -7.58 -6.63 -21.19
CA VAL A 11 -7.04 -5.67 -22.14
C VAL A 11 -5.60 -6.09 -22.46
N ASP A 12 -5.34 -6.41 -23.72
CA ASP A 12 -3.99 -6.66 -24.22
C ASP A 12 -3.48 -5.43 -24.97
N LEU A 13 -2.56 -4.71 -24.36
CA LEU A 13 -1.99 -3.48 -24.95
C LEU A 13 -1.05 -3.76 -26.13
N SER A 14 -0.52 -4.99 -26.27
CA SER A 14 0.33 -5.36 -27.40
C SER A 14 -0.47 -5.55 -28.68
N SER A 15 -1.63 -6.20 -28.59
CA SER A 15 -2.52 -6.44 -29.73
C SER A 15 -3.60 -5.37 -29.91
N GLY A 16 -3.91 -4.62 -28.84
CA GLY A 16 -5.03 -3.70 -28.79
C GLY A 16 -6.38 -4.39 -28.59
N GLU A 17 -6.40 -5.69 -28.30
CA GLU A 17 -7.63 -6.44 -28.08
C GLU A 17 -8.20 -6.21 -26.68
N THR A 18 -9.51 -6.07 -26.62
CA THR A 18 -10.28 -6.05 -25.37
C THR A 18 -11.35 -7.13 -25.41
N ARG A 19 -11.54 -7.85 -24.30
CA ARG A 19 -12.55 -8.89 -24.20
C ARG A 19 -13.14 -8.98 -22.80
N SER A 20 -14.39 -9.38 -22.75
CA SER A 20 -15.09 -9.76 -21.51
C SER A 20 -15.01 -11.27 -21.32
N GLU A 21 -14.59 -11.70 -20.16
CA GLU A 21 -14.51 -13.11 -19.80
C GLU A 21 -15.18 -13.38 -18.45
N PRO A 22 -15.75 -14.59 -18.24
CA PRO A 22 -16.31 -14.94 -16.95
C PRO A 22 -15.20 -15.14 -15.91
N VAL A 23 -15.44 -14.72 -14.67
CA VAL A 23 -14.63 -15.12 -13.54
C VAL A 23 -15.08 -16.49 -13.06
N PRO A 24 -14.20 -17.47 -12.84
CA PRO A 24 -14.61 -18.76 -12.30
C PRO A 24 -15.39 -18.58 -10.99
N SER A 25 -16.58 -19.17 -10.91
CA SER A 25 -17.44 -19.01 -9.73
C SER A 25 -16.76 -19.52 -8.45
N ALA A 26 -15.97 -20.57 -8.56
CA ALA A 26 -15.17 -21.09 -7.43
C ALA A 26 -14.17 -20.07 -6.90
N TRP A 27 -13.62 -19.21 -7.76
CA TRP A 27 -12.70 -18.15 -7.32
C TRP A 27 -13.43 -17.00 -6.62
N LEU A 28 -14.61 -16.63 -7.11
CA LEU A 28 -15.44 -15.63 -6.43
C LEU A 28 -15.87 -16.10 -5.03
N ASP A 29 -16.17 -17.39 -4.90
CA ASP A 29 -16.54 -17.98 -3.61
C ASP A 29 -15.35 -18.11 -2.66
N ALA A 30 -14.17 -18.49 -3.16
CA ALA A 30 -12.97 -18.71 -2.35
C ALA A 30 -12.22 -17.43 -1.99
N TYR A 31 -12.24 -16.42 -2.86
CA TYR A 31 -11.39 -15.22 -2.76
C TYR A 31 -12.16 -13.89 -2.73
N ILE A 32 -13.46 -13.90 -2.95
CA ILE A 32 -14.37 -12.75 -2.85
C ILE A 32 -14.17 -11.71 -3.96
N GLY A 33 -13.07 -10.99 -3.95
CA GLY A 33 -12.74 -9.89 -4.87
C GLY A 33 -11.38 -9.28 -4.53
N GLY A 34 -11.11 -8.07 -4.95
CA GLY A 34 -9.94 -7.27 -4.57
C GLY A 34 -8.65 -8.05 -4.41
N LYS A 35 -8.07 -8.02 -3.22
CA LYS A 35 -6.81 -8.69 -2.87
C LYS A 35 -6.82 -10.18 -3.16
N GLY A 36 -7.85 -10.89 -2.71
CA GLY A 36 -7.91 -12.35 -2.83
C GLY A 36 -8.05 -12.81 -4.27
N LEU A 37 -8.99 -12.23 -5.01
CA LEU A 37 -9.19 -12.55 -6.42
C LEU A 37 -7.97 -12.14 -7.25
N GLY A 38 -7.39 -10.98 -6.96
CA GLY A 38 -6.17 -10.52 -7.62
C GLY A 38 -4.98 -11.46 -7.40
N ALA A 39 -4.82 -11.95 -6.18
CA ALA A 39 -3.79 -12.95 -5.87
C ALA A 39 -3.99 -14.25 -6.65
N ARG A 40 -5.24 -14.71 -6.78
CA ARG A 40 -5.53 -15.93 -7.54
C ARG A 40 -5.27 -15.76 -9.04
N TYR A 41 -5.69 -14.63 -9.61
CA TYR A 41 -5.36 -14.31 -11.01
C TYR A 41 -3.86 -14.21 -11.22
N LEU A 42 -3.15 -13.50 -10.36
CA LEU A 42 -1.71 -13.32 -10.51
C LEU A 42 -0.95 -14.64 -10.44
N TYR A 43 -1.37 -15.54 -9.54
CA TYR A 43 -0.79 -16.87 -9.42
C TYR A 43 -1.01 -17.72 -10.69
N GLU A 44 -2.18 -17.58 -11.33
CA GLU A 44 -2.51 -18.30 -12.58
C GLU A 44 -1.81 -17.72 -13.81
N GLU A 45 -1.79 -16.39 -13.92
CA GLU A 45 -1.35 -15.69 -15.13
C GLU A 45 0.17 -15.58 -15.24
N LEU A 46 0.88 -15.46 -14.11
CA LEU A 46 2.33 -15.26 -14.11
C LEU A 46 3.09 -16.57 -13.88
N GLU A 47 4.12 -16.78 -14.67
CA GLU A 47 5.14 -17.75 -14.36
C GLU A 47 6.17 -17.17 -13.38
N ALA A 48 6.90 -18.06 -12.69
CA ALA A 48 7.99 -17.62 -11.82
C ALA A 48 9.08 -16.90 -12.63
N GLY A 49 9.62 -15.82 -12.06
CA GLY A 49 10.72 -15.08 -12.67
C GLY A 49 10.32 -14.07 -13.76
N VAL A 50 9.02 -13.83 -13.98
CA VAL A 50 8.57 -12.79 -14.90
C VAL A 50 9.15 -11.44 -14.48
N ASP A 51 9.73 -10.71 -15.44
CA ASP A 51 10.19 -9.34 -15.22
C ASP A 51 8.99 -8.43 -14.92
N PRO A 52 8.93 -7.81 -13.73
CA PRO A 52 7.80 -6.96 -13.38
C PRO A 52 7.62 -5.73 -14.27
N LEU A 53 8.66 -5.29 -14.97
CA LEU A 53 8.61 -4.19 -15.95
C LEU A 53 8.56 -4.69 -17.41
N GLY A 54 8.41 -6.00 -17.59
CA GLY A 54 8.27 -6.59 -18.92
C GLY A 54 6.81 -6.73 -19.37
N PRO A 55 6.59 -7.04 -20.65
CA PRO A 55 5.24 -7.20 -21.22
C PRO A 55 4.47 -8.40 -20.65
N ASP A 56 5.17 -9.40 -20.09
CA ASP A 56 4.56 -10.60 -19.55
C ASP A 56 3.99 -10.42 -18.14
N ASN A 57 4.34 -9.33 -17.45
CA ASN A 57 3.66 -8.96 -16.20
C ASN A 57 2.28 -8.40 -16.53
N CYS A 58 1.32 -8.63 -15.64
CA CYS A 58 0.01 -8.02 -15.72
C CYS A 58 -0.28 -7.17 -14.48
N ILE A 59 -1.24 -6.26 -14.61
CA ILE A 59 -1.81 -5.50 -13.50
C ILE A 59 -3.32 -5.60 -13.55
N LEU A 60 -3.93 -5.88 -12.39
CA LEU A 60 -5.38 -5.92 -12.23
C LEU A 60 -5.85 -4.71 -11.45
N PHE A 61 -6.94 -4.10 -11.91
CA PHE A 61 -7.69 -3.09 -11.17
C PHE A 61 -8.99 -3.74 -10.74
N LEU A 62 -9.10 -4.09 -9.47
CA LEU A 62 -10.20 -4.90 -8.96
C LEU A 62 -11.02 -4.16 -7.92
N LEU A 63 -12.31 -4.39 -8.01
CA LEU A 63 -13.31 -4.06 -7.02
C LEU A 63 -13.70 -5.32 -6.23
N GLY A 64 -14.72 -5.18 -5.41
CA GLY A 64 -15.34 -6.28 -4.69
C GLY A 64 -16.85 -6.31 -4.89
N PRO A 65 -17.54 -7.27 -4.27
CA PRO A 65 -18.99 -7.40 -4.41
C PRO A 65 -19.77 -6.23 -3.82
N LEU A 66 -19.18 -5.47 -2.90
CA LEU A 66 -19.80 -4.34 -2.20
C LEU A 66 -19.32 -2.97 -2.71
N SER A 67 -18.48 -2.94 -3.73
CA SER A 67 -17.89 -1.69 -4.21
C SER A 67 -18.95 -0.71 -4.71
N GLY A 68 -18.82 0.54 -4.26
CA GLY A 68 -19.79 1.61 -4.54
C GLY A 68 -20.93 1.71 -3.52
N THR A 69 -20.99 0.85 -2.49
CA THR A 69 -22.15 0.78 -1.58
C THR A 69 -21.82 0.91 -0.10
N THR A 70 -20.60 0.59 0.33
CA THR A 70 -20.20 0.73 1.73
C THR A 70 -20.01 2.19 2.13
N PRO A 71 -20.15 2.54 3.42
CA PRO A 71 -19.88 3.89 3.90
C PRO A 71 -18.37 4.22 3.84
N GLY A 72 -18.05 5.49 4.06
CA GLY A 72 -16.67 5.96 4.06
C GLY A 72 -16.07 6.02 2.68
N GLU A 73 -14.75 6.03 2.62
CA GLU A 73 -14.00 6.08 1.39
C GLU A 73 -13.96 4.70 0.73
N GLN A 74 -14.44 4.61 -0.51
CA GLN A 74 -14.30 3.39 -1.30
C GLN A 74 -12.88 3.24 -1.80
N ARG A 75 -12.46 2.00 -2.13
CA ARG A 75 -11.13 1.74 -2.70
C ARG A 75 -11.21 0.81 -3.90
N TYR A 76 -10.26 0.94 -4.80
CA TYR A 76 -9.92 -0.11 -5.75
C TYR A 76 -8.60 -0.76 -5.35
N ALA A 77 -8.38 -2.00 -5.76
CA ALA A 77 -7.13 -2.71 -5.59
C ALA A 77 -6.37 -2.77 -6.91
N ALA A 78 -5.12 -2.31 -6.91
CA ALA A 78 -4.18 -2.51 -8.01
C ALA A 78 -3.25 -3.68 -7.63
N ILE A 79 -3.31 -4.77 -8.38
CA ILE A 79 -2.63 -6.04 -8.07
C ILE A 79 -1.66 -6.38 -9.20
N THR A 80 -0.39 -6.59 -8.86
CA THR A 80 0.66 -6.89 -9.82
C THR A 80 1.86 -7.57 -9.13
N LYS A 81 2.89 -7.91 -9.88
CA LYS A 81 4.21 -8.22 -9.32
C LYS A 81 4.99 -6.91 -9.17
N SER A 82 5.56 -6.69 -7.98
CA SER A 82 6.26 -5.45 -7.64
C SER A 82 7.60 -5.32 -8.37
N PRO A 83 7.87 -4.20 -9.05
CA PRO A 83 9.20 -3.93 -9.57
C PRO A 83 10.22 -3.54 -8.49
N LEU A 84 9.77 -3.12 -7.31
CA LEU A 84 10.64 -2.81 -6.18
C LEU A 84 11.07 -4.06 -5.42
N THR A 85 10.13 -4.93 -5.09
CA THR A 85 10.36 -6.06 -4.19
C THR A 85 10.49 -7.41 -4.91
N GLY A 86 9.92 -7.54 -6.10
CA GLY A 86 9.81 -8.83 -6.79
C GLY A 86 8.73 -9.76 -6.22
N THR A 87 8.00 -9.31 -5.20
CA THR A 87 6.92 -10.04 -4.55
C THR A 87 5.56 -9.73 -5.18
N PHE A 88 4.53 -10.43 -4.73
CA PHE A 88 3.14 -9.97 -4.86
C PHE A 88 3.00 -8.51 -4.38
N LEU A 89 2.23 -7.73 -5.12
CA LEU A 89 1.91 -6.35 -4.74
C LEU A 89 0.43 -6.10 -4.83
N ASP A 90 -0.12 -5.55 -3.77
CA ASP A 90 -1.43 -4.96 -3.69
C ASP A 90 -1.31 -3.50 -3.22
N SER A 91 -1.87 -2.58 -4.01
CA SER A 91 -1.93 -1.15 -3.70
C SER A 91 -3.38 -0.69 -3.81
N TYR A 92 -3.78 0.25 -2.96
CA TYR A 92 -5.18 0.68 -2.86
C TYR A 92 -5.25 2.20 -2.93
N ALA A 93 -6.24 2.72 -3.65
CA ALA A 93 -6.55 4.14 -3.65
C ALA A 93 -8.04 4.38 -3.47
N GLY A 94 -8.35 5.46 -2.78
CA GLY A 94 -9.69 5.98 -2.57
C GLY A 94 -10.06 7.07 -3.58
N GLY A 95 -10.86 8.01 -3.12
CA GLY A 95 -11.32 9.16 -3.91
C GLY A 95 -12.43 8.83 -4.89
N SER A 96 -12.46 9.54 -6.02
CA SER A 96 -13.54 9.46 -7.00
C SER A 96 -13.52 8.19 -7.86
N VAL A 97 -12.33 7.60 -8.07
CA VAL A 97 -12.17 6.48 -9.00
C VAL A 97 -12.94 5.22 -8.60
N PRO A 98 -12.88 4.73 -7.36
CA PRO A 98 -13.54 3.46 -7.01
C PRO A 98 -15.05 3.45 -7.23
N GLU A 99 -15.74 4.49 -6.81
CA GLU A 99 -17.20 4.60 -6.93
C GLU A 99 -17.63 4.71 -8.40
N ARG A 100 -16.93 5.55 -9.17
CA ARG A 100 -17.24 5.72 -10.59
C ARG A 100 -16.84 4.50 -11.42
N LEU A 101 -15.75 3.83 -11.05
CA LEU A 101 -15.36 2.56 -11.65
C LEU A 101 -16.42 1.47 -11.39
N ALA A 102 -17.00 1.45 -10.20
CA ALA A 102 -18.10 0.54 -9.85
C ALA A 102 -19.31 0.71 -10.78
N GLY A 103 -19.62 1.94 -11.17
CA GLY A 103 -20.67 2.22 -12.17
C GLY A 103 -20.24 1.89 -13.60
N ALA A 104 -19.03 2.28 -13.99
CA ALA A 104 -18.52 2.11 -15.35
C ALA A 104 -18.29 0.66 -15.76
N LEU A 105 -17.98 -0.22 -14.80
CA LEU A 105 -17.68 -1.63 -15.05
C LEU A 105 -18.93 -2.51 -15.24
N ASP A 106 -20.13 -2.03 -14.89
CA ASP A 106 -21.37 -2.81 -14.93
C ASP A 106 -21.23 -4.15 -14.20
N ARG A 107 -21.28 -5.26 -14.93
CA ARG A 107 -21.15 -6.63 -14.36
C ARG A 107 -19.70 -7.09 -14.16
N HIS A 108 -18.74 -6.28 -14.55
CA HIS A 108 -17.32 -6.66 -14.38
C HIS A 108 -16.83 -6.29 -12.99
N ILE A 109 -16.02 -7.18 -12.41
CA ILE A 109 -15.38 -6.94 -11.11
C ILE A 109 -14.10 -6.11 -11.25
N GLY A 110 -13.56 -6.00 -12.45
CA GLY A 110 -12.37 -5.22 -12.71
C GLY A 110 -11.80 -5.41 -14.11
N LEU A 111 -10.56 -4.93 -14.24
CA LEU A 111 -9.74 -4.99 -15.43
C LEU A 111 -8.51 -5.84 -15.18
N LEU A 112 -8.10 -6.65 -16.17
CA LEU A 112 -6.77 -7.24 -16.23
C LEU A 112 -6.06 -6.67 -17.45
N ILE A 113 -4.93 -6.01 -17.25
CA ILE A 113 -4.16 -5.33 -18.27
C ILE A 113 -2.84 -6.06 -18.46
N GLU A 114 -2.60 -6.51 -19.67
CA GLU A 114 -1.40 -7.26 -20.07
C GLU A 114 -0.75 -6.66 -21.33
N GLY A 115 0.41 -7.15 -21.67
CA GLY A 115 1.16 -6.67 -22.82
C GLY A 115 1.82 -5.31 -22.60
N GLN A 116 2.16 -4.64 -23.68
CA GLN A 116 2.81 -3.33 -23.69
C GLN A 116 2.43 -2.60 -24.98
N ALA A 117 1.92 -1.37 -24.87
CA ALA A 117 1.62 -0.53 -26.02
C ALA A 117 2.92 -0.08 -26.72
N GLU A 118 2.86 0.18 -28.02
CA GLU A 118 3.97 0.72 -28.79
C GLU A 118 4.22 2.18 -28.43
N ASP A 119 3.15 2.97 -28.34
CA ASP A 119 3.15 4.38 -27.96
C ASP A 119 2.32 4.60 -26.70
N LEU A 120 2.43 5.79 -26.08
CA LEU A 120 1.68 6.14 -24.88
C LEU A 120 0.17 6.17 -25.15
N VAL A 121 -0.60 5.46 -24.31
CA VAL A 121 -2.06 5.33 -24.44
C VAL A 121 -2.78 5.64 -23.13
N THR A 122 -4.10 5.87 -23.25
CA THR A 122 -5.06 5.87 -22.16
C THR A 122 -6.11 4.78 -22.40
N LEU A 123 -6.65 4.22 -21.31
CA LEU A 123 -7.82 3.36 -21.33
C LEU A 123 -9.05 4.17 -20.92
N HIS A 124 -10.12 4.05 -21.67
CA HIS A 124 -11.41 4.67 -21.38
C HIS A 124 -12.41 3.59 -21.01
N VAL A 125 -12.91 3.62 -19.76
CA VAL A 125 -13.82 2.63 -19.21
C VAL A 125 -15.20 3.27 -19.05
N GLU A 126 -16.18 2.73 -19.75
CA GLU A 126 -17.56 3.21 -19.73
C GLU A 126 -18.52 2.08 -20.15
N ASN A 127 -19.67 1.98 -19.50
CA ASN A 127 -20.74 1.05 -19.86
C ASN A 127 -20.30 -0.42 -20.06
N GLY A 128 -19.37 -0.90 -19.22
CA GLY A 128 -18.86 -2.26 -19.28
C GLY A 128 -17.93 -2.55 -20.47
N ALA A 129 -17.38 -1.52 -21.09
CA ALA A 129 -16.45 -1.62 -22.22
C ALA A 129 -15.18 -0.79 -21.97
N VAL A 130 -14.13 -1.10 -22.71
CA VAL A 130 -12.84 -0.39 -22.68
C VAL A 130 -12.42 -0.03 -24.09
N ASP A 131 -12.09 1.25 -24.28
CA ASP A 131 -11.45 1.78 -25.49
C ASP A 131 -10.02 2.22 -25.19
N ILE A 132 -9.12 1.97 -26.14
CA ILE A 132 -7.72 2.38 -26.05
C ILE A 132 -7.52 3.59 -26.95
N GLU A 133 -7.01 4.69 -26.40
CA GLU A 133 -6.78 5.93 -27.14
C GLU A 133 -5.32 6.40 -27.08
N PRO A 134 -4.78 7.00 -28.15
CA PRO A 134 -3.45 7.60 -28.13
C PRO A 134 -3.34 8.73 -27.10
N ALA A 135 -2.19 8.83 -26.42
CA ALA A 135 -1.98 9.78 -25.35
C ALA A 135 -0.59 10.45 -25.35
N GLU A 136 0.09 10.53 -26.49
CA GLU A 136 1.43 11.15 -26.58
C GLU A 136 1.41 12.61 -26.14
N HIS A 137 0.30 13.31 -26.31
CA HIS A 137 0.12 14.70 -25.84
C HIS A 137 0.12 14.84 -24.32
N LEU A 138 0.02 13.74 -23.58
CA LEU A 138 0.10 13.70 -22.09
C LEU A 138 1.47 13.27 -21.58
N GLU A 139 2.45 13.03 -22.46
CA GLU A 139 3.80 12.68 -22.05
C GLU A 139 4.40 13.77 -21.15
N GLY A 140 4.97 13.34 -20.01
CA GLY A 140 5.54 14.26 -19.01
C GLY A 140 4.52 14.98 -18.13
N ALA A 141 3.22 14.81 -18.36
CA ALA A 141 2.19 15.46 -17.56
C ALA A 141 2.16 14.94 -16.12
N THR A 142 2.03 15.87 -15.18
CA THR A 142 1.79 15.58 -13.75
C THR A 142 0.36 15.11 -13.53
N ALA A 143 0.09 14.50 -12.36
CA ALA A 143 -1.23 13.92 -12.08
C ALA A 143 -2.39 14.92 -12.19
N ASP A 144 -2.21 16.13 -11.70
CA ASP A 144 -3.17 17.22 -11.81
C ASP A 144 -3.41 17.64 -13.28
N ALA A 145 -2.35 17.74 -14.07
CA ALA A 145 -2.46 18.07 -15.51
C ALA A 145 -3.18 16.96 -16.31
N VAL A 146 -2.97 15.69 -15.97
CA VAL A 146 -3.70 14.57 -16.59
C VAL A 146 -5.18 14.63 -16.26
N GLU A 147 -5.53 14.89 -15.01
CA GLU A 147 -6.94 15.01 -14.59
C GLU A 147 -7.64 16.19 -15.30
N GLU A 148 -6.98 17.34 -15.42
CA GLU A 148 -7.52 18.49 -16.15
C GLU A 148 -7.83 18.20 -17.63
N ALA A 149 -7.13 17.23 -18.23
CA ALA A 149 -7.41 16.80 -19.60
C ALA A 149 -8.74 16.04 -19.74
N PHE A 150 -9.30 15.52 -18.63
CA PHE A 150 -10.54 14.73 -18.61
C PHE A 150 -11.51 15.22 -17.52
N PRO A 151 -12.03 16.47 -17.64
CA PRO A 151 -12.71 17.14 -16.51
C PRO A 151 -14.01 16.47 -16.05
N GLU A 152 -14.63 15.63 -16.87
CA GLU A 152 -15.88 14.95 -16.57
C GLU A 152 -15.70 13.46 -16.20
N ALA A 153 -14.46 13.02 -16.05
CA ALA A 153 -14.12 11.64 -15.72
C ALA A 153 -13.39 11.55 -14.37
N ALA A 154 -13.43 10.37 -13.77
CA ALA A 154 -12.48 10.00 -12.74
C ALA A 154 -11.24 9.42 -13.42
N VAL A 155 -10.05 9.79 -12.96
CA VAL A 155 -8.80 9.44 -13.61
C VAL A 155 -7.82 8.81 -12.63
N ALA A 156 -7.35 7.61 -12.94
CA ALA A 156 -6.20 6.98 -12.29
C ALA A 156 -5.02 7.04 -13.25
N CYS A 157 -3.95 7.72 -12.89
CA CYS A 157 -2.85 8.02 -13.81
C CYS A 157 -1.47 7.87 -13.18
N ILE A 158 -0.46 7.83 -14.02
CA ILE A 158 0.93 7.98 -13.61
C ILE A 158 1.41 9.41 -13.92
N GLY A 159 2.31 9.89 -13.07
CA GLY A 159 3.07 11.10 -13.32
C GLY A 159 4.41 10.79 -14.02
N PRO A 160 5.31 11.78 -14.08
CA PRO A 160 6.65 11.60 -14.64
C PRO A 160 7.42 10.43 -14.04
N ALA A 161 7.28 10.18 -12.74
CA ALA A 161 7.96 9.05 -12.08
C ALA A 161 7.58 7.69 -12.66
N GLY A 162 6.30 7.47 -12.94
CA GLY A 162 5.85 6.23 -13.58
C GLY A 162 6.40 6.07 -15.00
N GLU A 163 6.41 7.16 -15.79
CA GLU A 163 6.98 7.15 -17.14
C GLU A 163 8.48 6.85 -17.13
N HIS A 164 9.21 7.32 -16.11
CA HIS A 164 10.64 7.04 -15.91
C HIS A 164 10.93 5.75 -15.16
N LEU A 165 9.91 4.91 -14.94
CA LEU A 165 10.04 3.59 -14.32
C LEU A 165 10.69 3.66 -12.92
N VAL A 166 10.40 4.68 -12.16
CA VAL A 166 10.83 4.77 -10.76
C VAL A 166 10.16 3.64 -9.98
N ARG A 167 10.96 2.80 -9.31
CA ARG A 167 10.47 1.54 -8.73
C ARG A 167 9.52 1.69 -7.53
N PHE A 168 9.25 2.90 -7.14
CA PHE A 168 8.23 3.28 -6.16
C PHE A 168 7.27 4.36 -6.68
N ALA A 169 7.10 4.41 -7.99
CA ALA A 169 6.07 5.24 -8.61
C ALA A 169 4.67 4.75 -8.25
N THR A 170 3.76 5.69 -8.08
CA THR A 170 2.37 5.46 -7.67
C THR A 170 1.41 5.60 -8.84
N ILE A 171 0.17 5.14 -8.61
CA ILE A 171 -0.98 5.46 -9.44
C ILE A 171 -1.78 6.52 -8.69
N ALA A 172 -1.88 7.71 -9.27
CA ALA A 172 -2.48 8.88 -8.66
C ALA A 172 -3.89 9.14 -9.18
N SER A 173 -4.75 9.70 -8.35
CA SER A 173 -6.08 10.17 -8.74
C SER A 173 -6.45 11.45 -7.99
N ASP A 174 -7.54 12.10 -8.40
CA ASP A 174 -8.04 13.34 -7.81
C ASP A 174 -6.94 14.43 -7.71
N GLY A 175 -6.25 14.66 -8.82
CA GLY A 175 -5.16 15.65 -8.90
C GLY A 175 -3.90 15.29 -8.09
N GLY A 176 -3.77 14.05 -7.64
CA GLY A 176 -2.70 13.56 -6.78
C GLY A 176 -3.09 13.38 -5.32
N GLU A 177 -4.29 13.76 -4.92
CA GLU A 177 -4.73 13.64 -3.52
C GLU A 177 -4.88 12.19 -3.05
N HIS A 178 -5.12 11.25 -3.97
CA HIS A 178 -5.21 9.81 -3.69
C HIS A 178 -4.15 9.04 -4.47
N GLN A 179 -3.48 8.14 -3.78
CA GLN A 179 -2.32 7.41 -4.30
C GLN A 179 -2.48 5.91 -4.03
N ALA A 180 -2.47 5.10 -5.08
CA ALA A 180 -2.18 3.67 -4.94
C ALA A 180 -0.66 3.54 -4.90
N GLY A 181 -0.13 3.57 -3.69
CA GLY A 181 1.30 3.70 -3.43
C GLY A 181 1.93 2.45 -2.87
N ARG A 182 3.26 2.56 -2.73
CA ARG A 182 4.21 1.53 -2.32
C ARG A 182 4.39 0.39 -3.32
N GLY A 183 5.62 0.00 -3.55
CA GLY A 183 5.97 -1.15 -4.36
C GLY A 183 6.01 -0.94 -5.88
N GLY A 184 5.61 0.22 -6.38
CA GLY A 184 5.87 0.61 -7.77
C GLY A 184 4.81 0.21 -8.80
N ALA A 185 3.53 0.10 -8.43
CA ALA A 185 2.46 -0.16 -9.40
C ALA A 185 2.43 0.88 -10.55
N GLY A 186 2.79 2.14 -10.27
CA GLY A 186 2.91 3.19 -11.29
C GLY A 186 4.01 2.91 -12.31
N ALA A 187 5.11 2.32 -11.92
CA ALA A 187 6.17 1.91 -12.85
C ALA A 187 5.72 0.75 -13.75
N VAL A 188 4.87 -0.14 -13.26
CA VAL A 188 4.26 -1.19 -14.09
C VAL A 188 3.41 -0.58 -15.19
N LEU A 189 2.57 0.40 -14.89
CA LEU A 189 1.82 1.14 -15.92
C LEU A 189 2.75 1.85 -16.90
N GLY A 190 3.80 2.50 -16.40
CA GLY A 190 4.80 3.16 -17.23
C GLY A 190 5.49 2.20 -18.19
N SER A 191 5.87 1.00 -17.74
CA SER A 191 6.46 -0.04 -18.58
C SER A 191 5.53 -0.52 -19.69
N LYS A 192 4.21 -0.45 -19.47
CA LYS A 192 3.18 -0.78 -20.44
C LYS A 192 2.77 0.39 -21.34
N ARG A 193 3.38 1.56 -21.11
CA ARG A 193 3.04 2.83 -21.77
C ARG A 193 1.57 3.19 -21.62
N LEU A 194 1.03 2.93 -20.44
CA LEU A 194 -0.33 3.28 -20.05
C LEU A 194 -0.29 4.51 -19.13
N LYS A 195 -0.68 5.67 -19.67
CA LYS A 195 -0.65 6.93 -18.92
C LYS A 195 -1.77 7.04 -17.90
N ALA A 196 -2.96 6.61 -18.28
CA ALA A 196 -4.14 6.78 -17.43
C ALA A 196 -5.24 5.78 -17.75
N ILE A 197 -6.06 5.51 -16.74
CA ILE A 197 -7.37 4.87 -16.87
C ILE A 197 -8.40 5.97 -16.59
N VAL A 198 -9.19 6.28 -17.61
CA VAL A 198 -10.22 7.33 -17.61
C VAL A 198 -11.57 6.68 -17.45
N VAL A 199 -12.26 7.00 -16.38
CA VAL A 199 -13.47 6.29 -15.94
C VAL A 199 -14.69 7.20 -16.03
N ARG A 200 -15.70 6.79 -16.79
CA ARG A 200 -16.99 7.46 -16.90
C ARG A 200 -18.10 6.49 -16.45
N GLY A 201 -18.68 6.79 -15.32
CA GLY A 201 -19.77 6.01 -14.71
C GLY A 201 -20.29 6.73 -13.48
N ASP A 202 -21.53 6.46 -13.16
CA ASP A 202 -22.16 6.97 -11.94
C ASP A 202 -22.09 5.91 -10.84
N PRO A 203 -21.87 6.32 -9.57
CA PRO A 203 -21.90 5.39 -8.45
C PRO A 203 -23.20 4.59 -8.41
N PRO A 204 -23.15 3.29 -8.07
CA PRO A 204 -24.38 2.50 -7.89
C PRO A 204 -25.23 3.04 -6.74
N ASP A 205 -26.55 3.01 -6.91
CA ASP A 205 -27.52 3.51 -5.92
C ASP A 205 -28.21 2.40 -5.09
N TRP A 206 -27.89 1.14 -5.34
CA TRP A 206 -28.46 0.03 -4.58
C TRP A 206 -27.85 -0.06 -3.17
N LEU A 207 -28.62 -0.50 -2.19
CA LEU A 207 -28.28 -0.50 -0.76
C LEU A 207 -28.15 0.91 -0.12
N GLU A 208 -28.76 1.94 -0.70
CA GLU A 208 -28.69 3.33 -0.20
C GLU A 208 -29.10 3.45 1.28
N GLU A 209 -30.20 2.81 1.69
CA GLU A 209 -30.67 2.86 3.08
C GLU A 209 -29.67 2.21 4.05
N LEU A 210 -29.07 1.08 3.66
CA LEU A 210 -28.06 0.41 4.48
C LEU A 210 -26.78 1.25 4.55
N ARG A 211 -26.38 1.85 3.44
CA ARG A 211 -25.22 2.75 3.34
C ARG A 211 -25.37 3.96 4.25
N GLU A 212 -26.55 4.59 4.22
CA GLU A 212 -26.80 5.78 5.05
C GLU A 212 -26.80 5.45 6.54
N ALA A 213 -27.48 4.39 6.95
CA ALA A 213 -27.48 3.92 8.33
C ALA A 213 -26.07 3.57 8.83
N ALA A 214 -25.26 2.92 8.00
CA ALA A 214 -23.88 2.58 8.32
C ALA A 214 -22.98 3.83 8.38
N ARG A 215 -23.22 4.82 7.52
CA ARG A 215 -22.50 6.11 7.54
C ARG A 215 -22.73 6.86 8.84
N GLU A 216 -23.97 6.95 9.29
CA GLU A 216 -24.32 7.58 10.58
C GLU A 216 -23.67 6.83 11.75
N ALA A 217 -23.78 5.50 11.79
CA ALA A 217 -23.19 4.67 12.82
C ALA A 217 -21.65 4.79 12.85
N PHE A 218 -21.01 4.83 11.69
CA PHE A 218 -19.56 5.01 11.59
C PHE A 218 -19.12 6.39 12.09
N ALA A 219 -19.82 7.45 11.74
CA ALA A 219 -19.51 8.80 12.20
C ALA A 219 -19.60 8.93 13.73
N GLU A 220 -20.52 8.20 14.38
CA GLU A 220 -20.67 8.15 15.84
C GLU A 220 -19.69 7.19 16.53
N ALA A 221 -19.08 6.27 15.82
CA ALA A 221 -18.09 5.34 16.35
C ALA A 221 -16.80 6.05 16.75
N HIS A 222 -16.02 5.44 17.65
CA HIS A 222 -14.74 6.01 18.13
C HIS A 222 -13.81 6.34 16.95
N VAL A 223 -13.65 5.43 15.99
CA VAL A 223 -12.81 5.62 14.81
C VAL A 223 -13.31 6.76 13.93
N GLY A 224 -14.62 6.85 13.70
CA GLY A 224 -15.23 7.94 12.92
C GLY A 224 -15.05 9.31 13.58
N ARG A 225 -15.23 9.38 14.89
CA ARG A 225 -14.97 10.61 15.65
C ARG A 225 -13.50 11.01 15.62
N TRP A 226 -12.60 10.04 15.73
CA TRP A 226 -11.16 10.28 15.61
C TRP A 226 -10.80 10.81 14.21
N GLN A 227 -11.28 10.20 13.14
CA GLN A 227 -11.07 10.71 11.77
C GLN A 227 -11.67 12.12 11.59
N GLY A 228 -12.83 12.38 12.19
CA GLY A 228 -13.47 13.67 12.16
C GLY A 228 -12.66 14.77 12.85
N SER A 229 -12.00 14.46 13.95
CA SER A 229 -11.23 15.41 14.76
C SER A 229 -9.78 15.56 14.34
N SER A 230 -9.09 14.48 14.03
CA SER A 230 -7.64 14.44 13.85
C SER A 230 -7.21 13.71 12.57
N GLY A 231 -7.77 12.53 12.34
CA GLY A 231 -7.40 11.68 11.23
C GLY A 231 -5.95 11.18 11.29
N THR A 232 -5.44 10.75 10.14
CA THR A 232 -4.12 10.10 10.04
C THR A 232 -2.95 11.02 10.39
N LEU A 233 -3.13 12.34 10.33
CA LEU A 233 -2.07 13.30 10.67
C LEU A 233 -1.71 13.33 12.16
N GLU A 234 -2.54 12.75 13.04
CA GLU A 234 -2.19 12.53 14.45
C GLU A 234 -1.17 11.39 14.64
N THR A 235 -0.89 10.61 13.61
CA THR A 235 0.02 9.46 13.70
C THR A 235 1.42 9.87 14.19
N ILE A 236 1.92 11.04 13.77
CA ILE A 236 3.23 11.51 14.23
C ILE A 236 3.24 11.81 15.73
N ASP A 237 2.17 12.40 16.27
CA ASP A 237 2.06 12.69 17.69
C ASP A 237 2.10 11.39 18.49
N PHE A 238 1.34 10.38 18.07
CA PHE A 238 1.33 9.06 18.68
C PHE A 238 2.70 8.36 18.60
N ALA A 239 3.32 8.33 17.42
CA ALA A 239 4.63 7.69 17.23
C ALA A 239 5.71 8.34 18.10
N ASN A 240 5.68 9.67 18.22
CA ASN A 240 6.61 10.41 19.08
C ASN A 240 6.38 10.11 20.57
N GLU A 241 5.13 10.04 20.99
CA GLU A 241 4.76 9.75 22.39
C GLU A 241 5.24 8.38 22.87
N ILE A 242 5.18 7.37 22.01
CA ILE A 242 5.63 6.00 22.35
C ILE A 242 7.11 5.74 22.03
N GLY A 243 7.83 6.71 21.44
CA GLY A 243 9.23 6.55 21.04
C GLY A 243 9.44 5.70 19.79
N ALA A 244 8.42 5.57 18.94
CA ALA A 244 8.44 4.80 17.70
C ALA A 244 8.50 5.68 16.43
N LEU A 245 9.01 6.91 16.54
CA LEU A 245 9.11 7.86 15.44
C LEU A 245 10.52 7.83 14.83
N PRO A 246 10.72 7.16 13.67
CA PRO A 246 12.02 7.16 13.01
C PRO A 246 12.43 8.56 12.61
N THR A 247 13.57 9.02 13.14
CA THR A 247 14.02 10.40 12.99
C THR A 247 15.40 10.42 12.36
N ARG A 248 15.59 11.30 11.36
CA ARG A 248 16.87 11.52 10.66
C ARG A 248 17.56 10.21 10.25
N GLY A 249 16.87 9.44 9.40
CA GLY A 249 17.43 8.17 8.91
C GLY A 249 17.57 7.10 9.99
N TRP A 250 16.57 6.94 10.86
CA TRP A 250 16.50 5.89 11.88
C TRP A 250 17.51 6.06 13.03
N GLN A 251 18.00 7.25 13.29
CA GLN A 251 18.98 7.51 14.35
C GLN A 251 18.36 7.53 15.75
N THR A 252 17.14 8.07 15.87
CA THR A 252 16.41 8.14 17.15
C THR A 252 14.95 7.76 16.95
N GLY A 253 14.23 7.52 18.06
CA GLY A 253 12.79 7.18 18.07
C GLY A 253 11.90 8.37 18.44
N THR A 254 12.46 9.56 18.61
CA THR A 254 11.73 10.79 18.91
C THR A 254 12.28 11.95 18.10
N PHE A 255 11.41 12.92 17.81
CA PHE A 255 11.75 14.14 17.11
C PHE A 255 11.43 15.34 18.00
N GLU A 256 12.42 16.17 18.30
CA GLU A 256 12.30 17.31 19.22
C GLU A 256 11.26 18.36 18.74
N SER A 257 11.07 18.46 17.43
CA SER A 257 10.14 19.40 16.78
C SER A 257 8.86 18.74 16.30
N ALA A 258 8.49 17.58 16.85
CA ALA A 258 7.29 16.85 16.40
C ALA A 258 6.02 17.71 16.48
N ASP A 259 5.90 18.57 17.49
CA ASP A 259 4.76 19.47 17.67
C ASP A 259 4.63 20.49 16.53
N ASP A 260 5.75 20.89 15.91
CA ASP A 260 5.78 21.86 14.80
C ASP A 260 5.19 21.29 13.50
N ILE A 261 5.12 19.96 13.41
CA ILE A 261 4.54 19.23 12.27
C ILE A 261 3.43 18.26 12.72
N GLY A 262 2.95 18.40 13.94
CA GLY A 262 1.89 17.59 14.54
C GLY A 262 0.50 18.11 14.24
N ILE A 263 -0.50 17.42 14.80
CA ILE A 263 -1.92 17.66 14.48
C ILE A 263 -2.40 19.06 14.86
N GLU A 264 -1.94 19.62 15.96
CA GLU A 264 -2.38 20.97 16.40
C GLU A 264 -1.84 22.05 15.44
N THR A 265 -0.61 21.91 14.96
CA THR A 265 -0.06 22.82 13.96
C THR A 265 -0.82 22.70 12.64
N VAL A 266 -1.15 21.47 12.21
CA VAL A 266 -1.96 21.23 10.99
C VAL A 266 -3.32 21.89 11.11
N ARG A 267 -4.00 21.77 12.24
CA ARG A 267 -5.31 22.43 12.44
C ARG A 267 -5.22 23.94 12.30
N GLY A 268 -4.15 24.54 12.80
CA GLY A 268 -3.90 25.98 12.68
C GLY A 268 -3.62 26.47 11.25
N LEU A 269 -3.07 25.60 10.40
CA LEU A 269 -2.73 25.91 9.00
C LEU A 269 -3.81 25.50 8.00
N ALA A 270 -4.76 24.67 8.40
CA ALA A 270 -5.73 24.06 7.50
C ALA A 270 -6.59 25.10 6.75
N ALA A 271 -6.66 24.95 5.44
CA ALA A 271 -7.55 25.74 4.56
C ALA A 271 -8.93 25.08 4.40
N GLY A 272 -9.12 23.89 4.95
CA GLY A 272 -10.37 23.13 4.88
C GLY A 272 -10.15 21.65 5.10
N ARG A 273 -11.16 20.87 4.75
CA ARG A 273 -11.16 19.41 4.83
C ARG A 273 -11.44 18.83 3.44
N GLU A 274 -11.03 17.62 3.24
CA GLU A 274 -11.17 16.91 1.97
C GLU A 274 -12.63 16.80 1.49
N ARG A 275 -13.55 16.47 2.42
CA ARG A 275 -15.00 16.37 2.21
C ARG A 275 -15.73 17.10 3.34
N ALA A 276 -15.67 18.42 3.32
CA ALA A 276 -16.13 19.27 4.44
C ALA A 276 -17.60 19.05 4.83
N ASP A 277 -18.45 18.67 3.89
CA ASP A 277 -19.89 18.48 4.12
C ASP A 277 -20.24 17.05 4.54
N ASP A 278 -19.28 16.13 4.57
CA ASP A 278 -19.51 14.75 4.98
C ASP A 278 -19.50 14.58 6.50
N ALA A 279 -20.23 13.57 6.99
CA ALA A 279 -20.23 13.20 8.40
C ALA A 279 -18.83 12.85 8.93
N VAL A 280 -17.98 12.29 8.05
CA VAL A 280 -16.54 12.11 8.28
C VAL A 280 -15.80 12.86 7.17
N PRO A 281 -15.30 14.08 7.48
CA PRO A 281 -14.89 15.03 6.45
C PRO A 281 -13.54 14.70 5.76
N GLY A 282 -12.86 13.61 6.15
CA GLY A 282 -11.55 13.25 5.60
C GLY A 282 -10.40 14.03 6.23
N ASP A 283 -9.24 14.01 5.57
CA ASP A 283 -8.04 14.68 6.07
C ASP A 283 -8.04 16.19 5.79
N PHE A 284 -7.06 16.88 6.38
CA PHE A 284 -6.93 18.34 6.30
C PHE A 284 -6.31 18.77 4.98
N ARG A 285 -6.86 19.85 4.42
CA ARG A 285 -6.36 20.50 3.21
C ARG A 285 -5.43 21.65 3.58
N LEU A 286 -4.22 21.65 3.06
CA LEU A 286 -3.22 22.69 3.28
C LEU A 286 -2.91 23.43 1.99
N GLN A 287 -2.71 24.75 2.11
CA GLN A 287 -2.26 25.59 0.99
C GLN A 287 -0.74 25.57 0.91
N THR A 288 -0.21 25.34 -0.29
CA THR A 288 1.21 25.43 -0.61
C THR A 288 1.47 26.45 -1.72
N GLU A 289 2.73 26.73 -2.01
CA GLU A 289 3.10 27.59 -3.15
C GLU A 289 2.68 27.02 -4.50
N ASP A 290 2.55 25.68 -4.59
CA ASP A 290 2.18 24.95 -5.81
C ASP A 290 0.68 24.63 -5.89
N GLY A 291 -0.13 25.13 -4.95
CA GLY A 291 -1.54 24.83 -4.83
C GLY A 291 -1.89 24.08 -3.55
N GLU A 292 -3.08 23.51 -3.50
CA GLU A 292 -3.55 22.76 -2.31
C GLU A 292 -3.05 21.31 -2.34
N THR A 293 -2.85 20.74 -1.15
CA THR A 293 -2.55 19.33 -0.92
C THR A 293 -3.29 18.80 0.30
N VAL A 294 -3.49 17.48 0.34
CA VAL A 294 -4.08 16.77 1.49
C VAL A 294 -3.05 15.77 2.01
N PRO A 295 -2.15 16.19 2.92
CA PRO A 295 -1.16 15.27 3.48
C PRO A 295 -1.83 14.16 4.29
N ARG A 296 -1.30 12.94 4.18
CA ARG A 296 -1.69 11.77 4.98
C ARG A 296 -0.67 11.54 6.08
N GLY A 297 -0.96 10.62 6.99
CA GLY A 297 -0.12 10.37 8.17
C GLY A 297 1.35 10.02 7.87
N GLY A 298 1.63 9.42 6.72
CA GLY A 298 3.00 9.13 6.31
C GLY A 298 3.86 10.35 5.97
N ALA A 299 3.25 11.49 5.62
CA ALA A 299 3.99 12.68 5.20
C ALA A 299 4.82 13.32 6.33
N PRO A 300 4.27 13.67 7.50
CA PRO A 300 5.07 14.19 8.60
C PRO A 300 6.12 13.20 9.11
N LEU A 301 5.83 11.91 9.07
CA LEU A 301 6.76 10.86 9.48
C LEU A 301 7.96 10.78 8.54
N SER A 302 7.74 10.64 7.24
CA SER A 302 8.78 10.35 6.26
C SER A 302 9.48 11.59 5.73
N LEU A 303 8.74 12.67 5.47
CA LEU A 303 9.27 13.92 4.93
C LEU A 303 9.57 14.97 6.01
N GLY A 304 8.98 14.84 7.18
CA GLY A 304 9.25 15.66 8.35
C GLY A 304 10.35 15.04 9.23
N ALA A 305 9.96 14.24 10.23
CA ALA A 305 10.90 13.64 11.17
C ALA A 305 11.99 12.80 10.48
N GLY A 306 11.65 12.02 9.48
CA GLY A 306 12.61 11.20 8.73
C GLY A 306 13.72 12.01 8.08
N LEU A 307 13.45 13.22 7.64
CA LEU A 307 14.40 14.15 7.03
C LEU A 307 14.85 15.28 7.96
N GLY A 308 14.37 15.29 9.21
CA GLY A 308 14.69 16.35 10.18
C GLY A 308 14.09 17.71 9.81
N ILE A 309 13.02 17.75 9.03
CA ILE A 309 12.31 18.96 8.61
C ILE A 309 11.20 19.26 9.62
N ASP A 310 11.27 20.43 10.24
CA ASP A 310 10.38 20.88 11.31
C ASP A 310 9.39 21.98 10.88
N ASP A 311 9.24 22.20 9.58
CA ASP A 311 8.33 23.17 8.99
C ASP A 311 7.19 22.44 8.25
N MET A 312 5.96 22.57 8.76
CA MET A 312 4.81 21.90 8.15
C MET A 312 4.49 22.42 6.73
N ASP A 313 4.77 23.69 6.44
CA ASP A 313 4.60 24.23 5.08
C ASP A 313 5.57 23.55 4.10
N ALA A 314 6.82 23.32 4.53
CA ALA A 314 7.80 22.58 3.74
C ALA A 314 7.39 21.11 3.54
N VAL A 315 6.91 20.44 4.59
CA VAL A 315 6.39 19.06 4.49
C VAL A 315 5.20 18.98 3.53
N ALA A 316 4.27 19.93 3.59
CA ALA A 316 3.12 19.98 2.67
C ALA A 316 3.57 20.22 1.21
N THR A 317 4.53 21.09 0.98
CA THR A 317 5.07 21.35 -0.36
C THR A 317 5.74 20.11 -0.94
N LEU A 318 6.59 19.43 -0.16
CA LEU A 318 7.22 18.16 -0.57
C LEU A 318 6.17 17.09 -0.87
N THR A 319 5.13 16.98 -0.02
CA THR A 319 4.02 16.05 -0.22
C THR A 319 3.31 16.30 -1.55
N GLY A 320 2.92 17.54 -1.82
CA GLY A 320 2.23 17.91 -3.05
C GLY A 320 3.06 17.62 -4.30
N ARG A 321 4.36 17.82 -4.24
CA ARG A 321 5.27 17.50 -5.36
C ARG A 321 5.39 16.00 -5.58
N CYS A 322 5.56 15.19 -4.53
CA CYS A 322 5.50 13.74 -4.64
C CYS A 322 4.19 13.27 -5.28
N ASP A 323 3.07 13.78 -4.82
CA ASP A 323 1.75 13.40 -5.29
C ASP A 323 1.55 13.71 -6.77
N ARG A 324 1.92 14.91 -7.22
CA ARG A 324 1.78 15.31 -8.63
C ARG A 324 2.76 14.59 -9.55
N LEU A 325 3.97 14.31 -9.08
CA LEU A 325 4.97 13.54 -9.83
C LEU A 325 4.68 12.04 -9.85
N GLY A 326 3.76 11.57 -8.99
CA GLY A 326 3.41 10.15 -8.87
C GLY A 326 4.47 9.33 -8.17
N LEU A 327 4.99 9.83 -7.03
CA LEU A 327 5.98 9.16 -6.17
C LEU A 327 5.39 8.75 -4.83
N ASP A 328 5.78 7.57 -4.35
CA ASP A 328 5.56 7.17 -2.95
C ASP A 328 6.44 8.01 -2.02
N LEU A 329 5.82 8.89 -1.23
CA LEU A 329 6.54 9.79 -0.34
C LEU A 329 7.29 9.08 0.80
N ILE A 330 6.85 7.89 1.22
CA ILE A 330 7.55 7.09 2.23
C ILE A 330 8.88 6.60 1.65
N SER A 331 8.87 6.05 0.45
CA SER A 331 10.09 5.63 -0.25
C SER A 331 11.01 6.81 -0.57
N VAL A 332 10.45 7.95 -0.99
CA VAL A 332 11.22 9.18 -1.23
C VAL A 332 11.93 9.63 0.04
N GLY A 333 11.21 9.73 1.16
CA GLY A 333 11.79 10.14 2.44
C GLY A 333 12.92 9.20 2.88
N SER A 334 12.71 7.89 2.77
CA SER A 334 13.75 6.89 3.08
C SER A 334 14.95 6.97 2.14
N ALA A 335 14.73 7.15 0.84
CA ALA A 335 15.82 7.27 -0.13
C ALA A 335 16.67 8.52 0.10
N ILE A 336 16.06 9.65 0.38
CA ILE A 336 16.77 10.90 0.69
C ILE A 336 17.51 10.78 2.02
N ALA A 337 16.89 10.23 3.06
CA ALA A 337 17.55 9.99 4.35
C ALA A 337 18.75 9.04 4.21
N PHE A 338 18.61 7.99 3.41
CA PHE A 338 19.73 7.11 3.06
C PHE A 338 20.88 7.89 2.41
N ALA A 339 20.61 8.74 1.43
CA ALA A 339 21.62 9.54 0.74
C ALA A 339 22.35 10.49 1.70
N ILE A 340 21.63 11.15 2.61
CA ILE A 340 22.22 12.03 3.62
C ILE A 340 23.14 11.22 4.56
N ARG A 341 22.67 10.09 5.05
CA ARG A 341 23.48 9.22 5.94
C ARG A 341 24.71 8.66 5.23
N ALA A 342 24.56 8.28 3.97
CA ALA A 342 25.67 7.78 3.17
C ALA A 342 26.74 8.85 2.92
N ASP A 343 26.33 10.11 2.73
CA ASP A 343 27.23 11.26 2.65
C ASP A 343 27.96 11.48 3.98
N GLU A 344 27.24 11.53 5.11
CA GLU A 344 27.84 11.68 6.44
C GLU A 344 28.89 10.62 6.75
N LEU A 345 28.73 9.41 6.22
CA LEU A 345 29.65 8.28 6.41
C LEU A 345 30.71 8.16 5.30
N GLY A 346 30.70 9.04 4.31
CA GLY A 346 31.70 9.10 3.26
C GLY A 346 31.54 8.12 2.11
N TYR A 347 30.37 7.51 1.93
CA TYR A 347 30.08 6.63 0.80
C TYR A 347 29.80 7.39 -0.50
N LEU A 348 29.29 8.62 -0.40
CA LEU A 348 28.98 9.50 -1.52
C LEU A 348 29.10 10.97 -1.09
N GLU A 349 29.02 11.87 -2.05
CA GLU A 349 28.89 13.31 -1.83
C GLU A 349 27.52 13.75 -2.35
N ALA A 350 26.57 14.01 -1.44
CA ALA A 350 25.20 14.42 -1.79
C ALA A 350 25.00 15.94 -1.66
N ASP A 351 25.87 16.62 -0.89
CA ASP A 351 25.74 18.04 -0.55
C ASP A 351 24.34 18.38 0.01
N LEU A 352 23.87 17.54 0.92
CA LEU A 352 22.52 17.59 1.48
C LEU A 352 22.55 17.22 2.96
N ASP A 353 21.95 18.03 3.80
CA ASP A 353 21.86 17.82 5.24
C ASP A 353 20.42 17.53 5.69
N PHE A 354 20.27 16.90 6.86
CA PHE A 354 18.97 16.82 7.52
C PHE A 354 18.44 18.22 7.84
N GLY A 355 17.16 18.46 7.56
CA GLY A 355 16.51 19.77 7.70
C GLY A 355 16.56 20.64 6.45
N ASP A 356 17.29 20.24 5.42
CA ASP A 356 17.36 20.97 4.15
C ASP A 356 16.16 20.61 3.22
N ALA A 357 15.08 21.35 3.36
CA ALA A 357 13.87 21.13 2.54
C ALA A 357 14.08 21.49 1.07
N GLU A 358 14.90 22.49 0.76
CA GLU A 358 15.19 22.89 -0.62
C GLU A 358 16.02 21.83 -1.35
N GLY A 359 17.05 21.33 -0.70
CA GLY A 359 17.86 20.23 -1.22
C GLY A 359 17.06 18.94 -1.37
N ALA A 360 16.18 18.61 -0.42
CA ALA A 360 15.27 17.47 -0.51
C ALA A 360 14.31 17.60 -1.71
N THR A 361 13.79 18.80 -1.95
CA THR A 361 12.94 19.08 -3.12
C THR A 361 13.69 18.83 -4.43
N ALA A 362 14.91 19.33 -4.57
CA ALA A 362 15.71 19.12 -5.77
C ALA A 362 16.03 17.62 -6.00
N LEU A 363 16.33 16.88 -4.95
CA LEU A 363 16.63 15.45 -5.05
C LEU A 363 15.38 14.62 -5.40
N LEU A 364 14.23 14.92 -4.81
CA LEU A 364 12.99 14.20 -5.17
C LEU A 364 12.61 14.41 -6.64
N GLU A 365 12.77 15.61 -7.17
CA GLU A 365 12.54 15.88 -8.59
C GLU A 365 13.53 15.12 -9.49
N ALA A 366 14.80 15.07 -9.08
CA ALA A 366 15.82 14.29 -9.77
C ALA A 366 15.52 12.79 -9.75
N ILE A 367 14.95 12.26 -8.67
CA ILE A 367 14.48 10.86 -8.58
C ILE A 367 13.33 10.63 -9.56
N ALA A 368 12.32 11.50 -9.57
CA ALA A 368 11.14 11.37 -10.43
C ALA A 368 11.49 11.34 -11.92
N THR A 369 12.49 12.09 -12.34
CA THR A 369 12.90 12.24 -13.74
C THR A 369 14.20 11.53 -14.09
N ARG A 370 14.87 10.91 -13.12
CA ARG A 370 16.20 10.29 -13.27
C ARG A 370 17.24 11.25 -13.88
N SER A 371 17.14 12.53 -13.54
CA SER A 371 17.89 13.60 -14.20
C SER A 371 19.30 13.83 -13.67
N THR A 372 19.66 13.23 -12.54
CA THR A 372 21.03 13.23 -11.97
C THR A 372 21.49 11.80 -11.71
N ASP A 373 22.80 11.58 -11.59
CA ASP A 373 23.35 10.26 -11.28
C ASP A 373 22.81 9.72 -9.94
N LEU A 374 22.77 10.54 -8.89
CA LEU A 374 22.22 10.14 -7.60
C LEU A 374 20.71 9.87 -7.68
N GLY A 375 19.95 10.76 -8.34
CA GLY A 375 18.52 10.58 -8.54
C GLY A 375 18.18 9.29 -9.31
N ASP A 376 18.92 8.99 -10.35
CA ASP A 376 18.76 7.75 -11.14
C ASP A 376 19.02 6.48 -10.29
N ARG A 377 20.09 6.49 -9.48
CA ARG A 377 20.40 5.36 -8.59
C ARG A 377 19.32 5.17 -7.51
N LEU A 378 18.86 6.24 -6.88
CA LEU A 378 17.83 6.18 -5.85
C LEU A 378 16.46 5.75 -6.42
N ALA A 379 16.19 6.07 -7.69
CA ALA A 379 14.96 5.67 -8.38
C ALA A 379 14.76 4.15 -8.52
N ASP A 380 15.84 3.37 -8.41
CA ASP A 380 15.79 1.91 -8.41
C ASP A 380 15.53 1.29 -7.02
N GLY A 381 15.38 2.12 -5.99
CA GLY A 381 15.18 1.70 -4.61
C GLY A 381 16.45 1.75 -3.77
N VAL A 382 16.30 1.80 -2.44
CA VAL A 382 17.42 1.94 -1.50
C VAL A 382 18.37 0.75 -1.55
N ASP A 383 17.86 -0.47 -1.65
CA ASP A 383 18.69 -1.68 -1.73
C ASP A 383 19.61 -1.66 -2.96
N ALA A 384 19.06 -1.32 -4.12
CA ALA A 384 19.83 -1.22 -5.36
C ALA A 384 20.83 -0.05 -5.30
N ALA A 385 20.43 1.08 -4.73
CA ALA A 385 21.30 2.23 -4.54
C ALA A 385 22.49 1.89 -3.61
N ALA A 386 22.24 1.23 -2.48
CA ALA A 386 23.27 0.81 -1.54
C ALA A 386 24.26 -0.21 -2.17
N ALA A 387 23.78 -1.12 -2.99
CA ALA A 387 24.63 -2.05 -3.72
C ALA A 387 25.60 -1.33 -4.67
N ALA A 388 25.20 -0.19 -5.24
CA ALA A 388 26.03 0.60 -6.16
C ALA A 388 26.94 1.61 -5.43
N ILE A 389 26.47 2.19 -4.32
CA ILE A 389 27.13 3.30 -3.61
C ILE A 389 27.92 2.81 -2.40
N GLY A 390 27.42 1.79 -1.70
CA GLY A 390 27.84 1.39 -0.35
C GLY A 390 26.81 1.84 0.68
N GLY A 391 27.05 1.52 1.95
CA GLY A 391 26.13 1.86 3.03
C GLY A 391 25.03 0.83 3.25
N GLU A 392 25.29 -0.44 2.97
CA GLU A 392 24.30 -1.52 3.15
C GLU A 392 23.79 -1.61 4.60
N GLU A 393 24.62 -1.23 5.59
CA GLU A 393 24.23 -1.15 7.00
C GLU A 393 23.15 -0.09 7.29
N LEU A 394 22.94 0.84 6.36
CA LEU A 394 21.94 1.91 6.47
C LEU A 394 20.58 1.54 5.86
N ILE A 395 20.47 0.40 5.20
CA ILE A 395 19.25 -0.01 4.50
C ILE A 395 18.11 -0.25 5.49
N PRO A 396 17.00 0.50 5.42
CA PRO A 396 15.87 0.35 6.33
C PRO A 396 14.73 -0.47 5.71
N THR A 397 15.02 -1.61 5.08
CA THR A 397 14.02 -2.33 4.28
C THR A 397 13.77 -3.75 4.78
N VAL A 398 12.59 -4.26 4.43
CA VAL A 398 12.25 -5.68 4.42
C VAL A 398 11.82 -6.03 3.00
N LYS A 399 12.44 -7.04 2.40
CA LYS A 399 12.18 -7.43 1.01
C LYS A 399 12.25 -6.22 0.06
N ALA A 400 13.28 -5.41 0.22
CA ALA A 400 13.56 -4.20 -0.56
C ALA A 400 12.53 -3.04 -0.44
N MET A 401 11.51 -3.17 0.39
CA MET A 401 10.58 -2.07 0.69
C MET A 401 10.92 -1.43 2.03
N GLU A 402 11.02 -0.13 2.05
CA GLU A 402 11.40 0.65 3.23
C GLU A 402 10.35 0.54 4.33
N LEU A 403 10.80 0.43 5.60
CA LEU A 403 9.90 0.51 6.74
C LEU A 403 9.22 1.88 6.77
N PRO A 404 7.88 1.91 6.96
CA PRO A 404 7.18 3.16 7.20
C PRO A 404 7.36 3.65 8.63
N GLY A 405 6.57 4.59 9.05
CA GLY A 405 6.76 5.44 10.20
C GLY A 405 6.62 4.90 11.59
N PHE A 406 6.60 3.57 11.85
CA PHE A 406 6.70 3.04 13.22
C PHE A 406 7.97 2.24 13.42
N ASP A 407 8.81 2.70 14.35
CA ASP A 407 10.01 1.96 14.72
C ASP A 407 9.64 0.69 15.50
N PRO A 408 9.92 -0.51 14.98
CA PRO A 408 9.52 -1.76 15.62
C PRO A 408 10.34 -2.10 16.87
N ARG A 409 11.41 -1.33 17.18
CA ARG A 409 12.10 -1.47 18.46
C ARG A 409 11.20 -1.15 19.64
N ALA A 410 10.19 -0.32 19.45
CA ALA A 410 9.15 -0.04 20.45
C ALA A 410 8.05 -1.11 20.53
N SER A 411 7.97 -2.03 19.57
CA SER A 411 6.93 -3.07 19.51
C SER A 411 7.43 -4.31 18.78
N PRO A 412 7.88 -5.37 19.50
CA PRO A 412 8.31 -6.63 18.89
C PRO A 412 7.25 -7.30 18.00
N ALA A 413 5.96 -7.16 18.32
CA ALA A 413 4.89 -7.65 17.47
C ALA A 413 4.87 -6.90 16.12
N MET A 414 5.16 -5.60 16.11
CA MET A 414 5.28 -4.84 14.86
C MET A 414 6.49 -5.28 14.04
N ALA A 415 7.58 -5.66 14.68
CA ALA A 415 8.75 -6.24 14.01
C ALA A 415 8.36 -7.53 13.25
N LEU A 416 7.59 -8.41 13.88
CA LEU A 416 7.05 -9.62 13.25
C LEU A 416 6.14 -9.29 12.08
N ALA A 417 5.26 -8.30 12.23
CA ALA A 417 4.37 -7.85 11.18
C ALA A 417 5.14 -7.33 9.94
N TYR A 418 6.19 -6.55 10.14
CA TYR A 418 7.04 -6.08 9.04
C TYR A 418 7.76 -7.21 8.33
N ALA A 419 8.40 -8.10 9.08
CA ALA A 419 9.20 -9.19 8.51
C ALA A 419 8.36 -10.19 7.72
N THR A 420 7.13 -10.49 8.16
CA THR A 420 6.23 -11.47 7.56
C THR A 420 5.27 -10.88 6.54
N SER A 421 5.35 -9.58 6.26
CA SER A 421 4.50 -8.92 5.27
C SER A 421 4.63 -9.56 3.89
N ASP A 422 3.52 -9.59 3.19
CA ASP A 422 3.37 -10.23 1.88
C ASP A 422 3.91 -9.41 0.69
N ARG A 423 4.26 -8.13 0.92
CA ARG A 423 4.77 -7.22 -0.13
C ARG A 423 6.03 -6.45 0.24
N GLY A 424 6.68 -6.80 1.33
CA GLY A 424 7.74 -6.02 1.95
C GLY A 424 7.23 -5.22 3.15
N ALA A 425 8.07 -4.40 3.77
CA ALA A 425 7.72 -3.67 4.98
C ALA A 425 6.44 -2.84 4.81
N CYS A 426 5.45 -3.11 5.62
CA CYS A 426 4.15 -2.44 5.54
C CYS A 426 3.47 -2.39 6.89
N HIS A 427 3.03 -1.19 7.30
CA HIS A 427 2.30 -0.98 8.56
C HIS A 427 0.79 -1.28 8.46
N ARG A 428 0.30 -1.67 7.28
CA ARG A 428 -1.13 -1.86 7.02
C ARG A 428 -1.58 -3.33 7.02
N ARG A 429 -0.65 -4.30 7.09
CA ARG A 429 -0.99 -5.73 7.18
C ARG A 429 -1.41 -6.11 8.59
N ALA A 430 -0.74 -5.55 9.59
CA ALA A 430 -1.07 -5.62 11.00
C ALA A 430 -0.45 -4.40 11.71
N ARG A 431 -1.12 -3.89 12.73
CA ARG A 431 -0.69 -2.69 13.47
C ARG A 431 -0.66 -2.91 14.99
N PRO A 432 0.03 -3.94 15.49
CA PRO A 432 0.10 -4.18 16.93
C PRO A 432 0.81 -3.06 17.70
N VAL A 433 1.52 -2.18 17.00
CA VAL A 433 2.13 -0.97 17.58
C VAL A 433 1.10 -0.01 18.19
N GLU A 434 -0.15 -0.09 17.81
CA GLU A 434 -1.24 0.71 18.38
C GLU A 434 -1.64 0.24 19.78
N ASP A 435 -1.37 -1.01 20.12
CA ASP A 435 -1.79 -1.64 21.37
C ASP A 435 -0.63 -2.09 22.26
N GLU A 436 0.38 -2.78 21.71
CA GLU A 436 1.45 -3.39 22.48
C GLU A 436 2.23 -2.40 23.36
N PRO A 437 2.69 -1.24 22.86
CA PRO A 437 3.44 -0.28 23.68
C PRO A 437 2.59 0.37 24.79
N LEU A 438 1.28 0.34 24.66
CA LEU A 438 0.34 0.92 25.61
C LEU A 438 -0.15 -0.09 26.66
N SER A 439 0.23 -1.35 26.53
CA SER A 439 -0.15 -2.40 27.47
C SER A 439 0.62 -2.27 28.78
N ASP A 440 -0.07 -2.36 29.92
CA ASP A 440 0.54 -2.40 31.26
C ASP A 440 1.31 -3.69 31.53
N VAL A 441 1.07 -4.71 30.72
CA VAL A 441 1.69 -6.05 30.84
C VAL A 441 2.42 -6.35 29.54
N GLU A 442 3.67 -6.83 29.66
CA GLU A 442 4.43 -7.30 28.51
C GLU A 442 3.70 -8.45 27.82
N TRP A 443 3.54 -8.36 26.49
CA TRP A 443 2.92 -9.39 25.70
C TRP A 443 3.82 -10.63 25.62
N SER A 444 3.21 -11.81 25.79
CA SER A 444 3.89 -13.08 25.53
C SER A 444 4.20 -13.25 24.03
N LEU A 445 5.10 -14.19 23.71
CA LEU A 445 5.38 -14.58 22.34
C LEU A 445 4.09 -15.02 21.62
N ASP A 446 3.28 -15.84 22.25
CA ASP A 446 2.02 -16.34 21.67
C ASP A 446 1.04 -15.20 21.40
N ARG A 447 0.87 -14.25 22.31
CA ARG A 447 0.00 -13.11 22.11
C ARG A 447 0.43 -12.24 20.93
N ARG A 448 1.75 -11.99 20.79
CA ARG A 448 2.31 -11.24 19.67
C ARG A 448 2.01 -11.92 18.33
N VAL A 449 2.24 -13.22 18.27
CA VAL A 449 1.99 -14.03 17.07
C VAL A 449 0.51 -14.07 16.72
N GLU A 450 -0.35 -14.34 17.70
CA GLU A 450 -1.80 -14.38 17.50
C GLU A 450 -2.37 -13.03 17.03
N ALA A 451 -1.92 -11.93 17.63
CA ALA A 451 -2.34 -10.59 17.21
C ALA A 451 -1.96 -10.27 15.76
N VAL A 452 -0.75 -10.63 15.34
CA VAL A 452 -0.29 -10.42 13.97
C VAL A 452 -1.07 -11.26 12.97
N ILE A 453 -1.24 -12.56 13.24
CA ILE A 453 -1.98 -13.48 12.36
C ILE A 453 -3.44 -13.03 12.21
N GLU A 454 -4.10 -12.72 13.31
CA GLU A 454 -5.50 -12.30 13.30
C GLU A 454 -5.70 -11.06 12.45
N GLU A 455 -4.85 -10.05 12.59
CA GLU A 455 -4.93 -8.85 11.78
C GLU A 455 -4.60 -9.09 10.30
N GLN A 456 -3.58 -9.89 10.01
CA GLN A 456 -3.23 -10.23 8.63
C GLN A 456 -4.41 -10.91 7.92
N ASP A 457 -5.04 -11.88 8.55
CA ASP A 457 -6.18 -12.61 7.97
C ASP A 457 -7.41 -11.72 7.84
N ARG A 458 -7.70 -10.92 8.87
CA ARG A 458 -8.81 -9.97 8.88
C ARG A 458 -8.69 -8.94 7.74
N ARG A 459 -7.54 -8.33 7.60
CA ARG A 459 -7.28 -7.32 6.55
C ARG A 459 -7.28 -7.92 5.16
N ALA A 460 -6.84 -9.16 5.00
CA ALA A 460 -6.94 -9.87 3.72
C ALA A 460 -8.38 -9.98 3.24
N VAL A 461 -9.34 -10.21 4.15
CA VAL A 461 -10.77 -10.20 3.82
C VAL A 461 -11.26 -8.80 3.47
N LEU A 462 -10.96 -7.81 4.32
CA LEU A 462 -11.43 -6.43 4.13
C LEU A 462 -10.94 -5.82 2.83
N TRP A 463 -9.69 -6.08 2.44
CA TRP A 463 -9.14 -5.65 1.15
C TRP A 463 -9.61 -6.48 -0.04
N SER A 464 -10.26 -7.59 0.21
CA SER A 464 -10.95 -8.35 -0.82
C SER A 464 -12.38 -7.84 -1.07
N LEU A 465 -12.91 -7.02 -0.16
CA LEU A 465 -14.18 -6.28 -0.34
C LEU A 465 -14.06 -4.95 -1.12
N PRO A 466 -12.98 -4.35 -1.44
CA PRO A 466 -11.97 -3.52 -0.81
C PRO A 466 -12.60 -2.30 -0.13
N VAL A 467 -12.68 -2.35 1.16
CA VAL A 467 -13.19 -1.25 1.99
C VAL A 467 -12.05 -0.42 2.58
N ASP A 468 -12.35 0.81 2.99
CA ASP A 468 -11.41 1.64 3.74
C ASP A 468 -10.96 0.93 5.02
N ASP A 469 -9.67 1.04 5.38
CA ASP A 469 -9.10 0.38 6.56
C ASP A 469 -9.86 0.73 7.85
N PHE A 470 -10.24 2.00 8.01
CA PHE A 470 -10.88 2.48 9.22
C PHE A 470 -12.36 2.11 9.28
N VAL A 471 -13.05 2.15 8.14
CA VAL A 471 -14.40 1.60 8.02
C VAL A 471 -14.38 0.09 8.27
N GLY A 472 -13.41 -0.61 7.71
CA GLY A 472 -13.19 -2.02 7.94
C GLY A 472 -12.95 -2.38 9.41
N ASP A 473 -12.28 -1.50 10.16
CA ASP A 473 -12.09 -1.67 11.60
C ASP A 473 -13.42 -1.65 12.37
N SER A 474 -14.47 -1.03 11.82
CA SER A 474 -15.82 -1.08 12.38
C SER A 474 -16.59 -2.37 12.05
N PHE A 475 -16.12 -3.17 11.09
CA PHE A 475 -16.75 -4.42 10.69
C PHE A 475 -16.34 -5.57 11.61
N THR A 476 -17.01 -5.70 12.75
CA THR A 476 -16.73 -6.77 13.73
C THR A 476 -17.00 -8.17 13.19
N ASP A 477 -17.82 -8.29 12.15
CA ASP A 477 -18.22 -9.53 11.47
C ASP A 477 -17.55 -9.74 10.10
N LEU A 478 -16.50 -8.99 9.79
CA LEU A 478 -15.76 -9.01 8.53
C LEU A 478 -16.63 -8.69 7.29
N GLY A 479 -17.71 -7.97 7.46
CA GLY A 479 -18.64 -7.62 6.38
C GLY A 479 -19.71 -8.69 6.10
N SER A 480 -19.89 -9.67 6.99
CA SER A 480 -20.88 -10.74 6.85
C SER A 480 -22.31 -10.22 6.64
N GLU A 481 -22.73 -9.21 7.39
CA GLU A 481 -24.04 -8.56 7.26
C GLU A 481 -24.22 -7.91 5.88
N TRP A 482 -23.22 -7.19 5.40
CA TRP A 482 -23.22 -6.58 4.08
C TRP A 482 -23.31 -7.62 2.96
N LEU A 483 -22.52 -8.69 3.07
CA LEU A 483 -22.58 -9.79 2.10
C LEU A 483 -23.93 -10.50 2.11
N ALA A 484 -24.55 -10.67 3.28
CA ALA A 484 -25.89 -11.24 3.39
C ALA A 484 -26.95 -10.34 2.72
N ALA A 485 -26.81 -9.01 2.81
CA ALA A 485 -27.72 -8.06 2.16
C ALA A 485 -27.72 -8.16 0.63
N ILE A 486 -26.62 -8.63 0.02
CA ILE A 486 -26.53 -8.91 -1.42
C ILE A 486 -26.76 -10.38 -1.78
N GLY A 487 -27.26 -11.18 -0.83
CA GLY A 487 -27.57 -12.60 -1.03
C GLY A 487 -26.37 -13.55 -0.93
N ARG A 488 -25.23 -13.08 -0.43
CA ARG A 488 -24.02 -13.88 -0.22
C ARG A 488 -23.82 -14.16 1.27
N LYS A 489 -24.55 -15.11 1.81
CA LYS A 489 -24.45 -15.44 3.24
C LYS A 489 -23.14 -16.17 3.53
N ARG A 490 -22.31 -15.54 4.36
CA ARG A 490 -21.04 -16.08 4.85
C ARG A 490 -20.93 -15.81 6.37
N SER A 491 -20.52 -16.81 7.13
CA SER A 491 -20.25 -16.59 8.55
C SER A 491 -18.91 -15.85 8.75
N PRO A 492 -18.73 -15.13 9.88
CA PRO A 492 -17.42 -14.55 10.21
C PRO A 492 -16.29 -15.58 10.28
N GLU A 493 -16.57 -16.80 10.76
CA GLU A 493 -15.60 -17.90 10.80
C GLU A 493 -15.17 -18.33 9.40
N ASP A 494 -16.12 -18.46 8.48
CA ASP A 494 -15.86 -18.78 7.08
C ASP A 494 -15.02 -17.66 6.39
N LEU A 495 -15.33 -16.40 6.70
CA LEU A 495 -14.55 -15.26 6.19
C LEU A 495 -13.12 -15.23 6.75
N ARG A 496 -12.92 -15.58 8.03
CA ARG A 496 -11.56 -15.71 8.58
C ARG A 496 -10.76 -16.78 7.84
N ARG A 497 -11.38 -17.90 7.52
CA ARG A 497 -10.75 -18.96 6.72
C ARG A 497 -10.39 -18.46 5.32
N VAL A 498 -11.23 -17.64 4.70
CA VAL A 498 -10.91 -16.98 3.43
C VAL A 498 -9.67 -16.09 3.58
N GLY A 499 -9.57 -15.31 4.64
CA GLY A 499 -8.41 -14.47 4.92
C GLY A 499 -7.11 -15.29 5.04
N GLU A 500 -7.14 -16.38 5.80
CA GLU A 500 -6.00 -17.30 5.92
C GLU A 500 -5.63 -17.94 4.58
N ARG A 501 -6.61 -18.33 3.77
CA ARG A 501 -6.39 -18.86 2.41
C ARG A 501 -5.69 -17.85 1.52
N ILE A 502 -6.14 -16.61 1.52
CA ILE A 502 -5.54 -15.53 0.71
C ILE A 502 -4.10 -15.30 1.14
N TRP A 503 -3.86 -15.18 2.43
CA TRP A 503 -2.51 -14.98 2.98
C TRP A 503 -1.56 -16.11 2.61
N THR A 504 -2.02 -17.35 2.70
CA THR A 504 -1.25 -18.53 2.33
C THR A 504 -1.02 -18.63 0.82
N LEU A 505 -2.01 -18.31 -0.02
CA LEU A 505 -1.84 -18.26 -1.47
C LEU A 505 -0.75 -17.25 -1.87
N ILE A 506 -0.74 -16.08 -1.25
CA ILE A 506 0.28 -15.07 -1.51
C ILE A 506 1.66 -15.56 -1.05
N ARG A 507 1.73 -16.27 0.07
CA ARG A 507 2.97 -16.92 0.51
C ARG A 507 3.48 -17.93 -0.51
N LEU A 508 2.59 -18.69 -1.14
CA LEU A 508 2.94 -19.59 -2.24
C LEU A 508 3.46 -18.83 -3.47
N PHE A 509 2.81 -17.73 -3.81
CA PHE A 509 3.28 -16.86 -4.90
C PHE A 509 4.71 -16.35 -4.64
N ASN A 510 4.96 -15.80 -3.48
CA ASN A 510 6.27 -15.31 -3.09
C ASN A 510 7.30 -16.45 -2.98
N GLY A 511 6.88 -17.61 -2.50
CA GLY A 511 7.72 -18.81 -2.47
C GLY A 511 8.17 -19.27 -3.86
N ARG A 512 7.27 -19.20 -4.84
CA ARG A 512 7.58 -19.48 -6.24
C ARG A 512 8.60 -18.48 -6.83
N GLU A 513 8.56 -17.24 -6.33
CA GLU A 513 9.55 -16.21 -6.68
C GLU A 513 10.89 -16.35 -5.90
N GLY A 514 11.00 -17.31 -5.01
CA GLY A 514 12.23 -17.60 -4.27
C GLY A 514 12.29 -17.03 -2.87
N PHE A 515 11.20 -16.44 -2.37
CA PHE A 515 11.13 -15.90 -1.00
C PHE A 515 10.81 -16.99 0.02
N ASP A 516 11.54 -17.01 1.11
CA ASP A 516 11.32 -17.94 2.23
C ASP A 516 11.70 -17.29 3.57
N ARG A 517 11.96 -18.11 4.60
CA ARG A 517 12.38 -17.61 5.93
C ARG A 517 13.56 -16.65 5.87
N ALA A 518 14.51 -16.85 4.96
CA ALA A 518 15.70 -16.00 4.84
C ALA A 518 15.35 -14.54 4.50
N ASP A 519 14.18 -14.32 3.90
CA ASP A 519 13.68 -12.99 3.52
C ASP A 519 12.77 -12.37 4.60
N ASP A 520 12.32 -13.16 5.57
CA ASP A 520 11.55 -12.67 6.72
C ASP A 520 12.52 -12.13 7.79
N THR A 521 13.24 -11.08 7.42
CA THR A 521 14.30 -10.46 8.21
C THR A 521 14.01 -8.99 8.47
N LEU A 522 14.80 -8.40 9.34
CA LEU A 522 14.72 -6.99 9.69
C LEU A 522 16.06 -6.28 9.40
N PRO A 523 16.05 -4.96 9.18
CA PRO A 523 17.28 -4.19 9.02
C PRO A 523 18.23 -4.37 10.21
N ALA A 524 19.51 -4.52 9.92
CA ALA A 524 20.57 -4.71 10.94
C ALA A 524 20.57 -3.60 12.00
N ARG A 525 20.24 -2.37 11.60
CA ARG A 525 20.17 -1.23 12.52
C ARG A 525 19.20 -1.41 13.68
N LEU A 526 18.15 -2.19 13.51
CA LEU A 526 17.15 -2.44 14.57
C LEU A 526 17.70 -3.31 15.72
N THR A 527 18.87 -3.91 15.56
CA THR A 527 19.58 -4.60 16.65
C THR A 527 20.33 -3.64 17.58
N GLU A 528 20.50 -2.39 17.16
CA GLU A 528 21.09 -1.34 17.99
C GLU A 528 20.02 -0.71 18.89
N PRO A 529 20.29 -0.46 20.18
CA PRO A 529 19.35 0.16 21.08
C PRO A 529 18.99 1.58 20.67
N LEU A 530 17.72 1.96 20.86
CA LEU A 530 17.32 3.36 20.76
C LEU A 530 18.04 4.20 21.83
N PRO A 531 18.62 5.36 21.45
CA PRO A 531 19.47 6.12 22.36
C PRO A 531 18.70 6.89 23.43
N ASP A 532 17.45 7.27 23.15
CA ASP A 532 16.66 8.16 23.99
C ASP A 532 15.14 7.91 23.85
N GLY A 533 14.35 8.75 24.55
CA GLY A 533 12.90 8.74 24.50
C GLY A 533 12.25 7.61 25.31
N PRO A 534 10.92 7.43 25.18
CA PRO A 534 10.17 6.43 25.94
C PRO A 534 10.59 4.98 25.69
N ALA A 535 11.15 4.69 24.53
CA ALA A 535 11.64 3.36 24.15
C ALA A 535 13.18 3.26 24.25
N ALA A 536 13.85 4.16 24.95
CA ALA A 536 15.29 4.14 25.14
C ALA A 536 15.80 2.79 25.63
N GLY A 537 16.89 2.31 25.04
CA GLY A 537 17.50 1.02 25.37
C GLY A 537 16.84 -0.18 24.70
N GLN A 538 15.70 -0.03 24.04
CA GLN A 538 15.03 -1.10 23.33
C GLN A 538 15.67 -1.36 21.97
N ALA A 539 15.81 -2.64 21.63
CA ALA A 539 16.35 -3.14 20.37
C ALA A 539 15.66 -4.45 20.01
N ILE A 540 15.79 -4.86 18.76
CA ILE A 540 15.32 -6.19 18.34
C ILE A 540 16.42 -7.22 18.65
N ASP A 541 16.15 -8.07 19.64
CA ASP A 541 17.02 -9.20 19.96
C ASP A 541 16.81 -10.31 18.91
N ALA A 542 17.91 -10.74 18.28
CA ALA A 542 17.85 -11.74 17.20
C ALA A 542 17.31 -13.09 17.65
N GLU A 543 17.62 -13.54 18.87
CA GLU A 543 17.13 -14.81 19.40
C GLU A 543 15.61 -14.74 19.64
N THR A 544 15.14 -13.69 20.29
CA THR A 544 13.72 -13.44 20.52
C THR A 544 12.94 -13.35 19.20
N PHE A 545 13.49 -12.63 18.21
CA PHE A 545 12.88 -12.51 16.90
C PHE A 545 12.77 -13.85 16.17
N ASN A 546 13.83 -14.69 16.20
CA ASN A 546 13.79 -16.02 15.62
C ASN A 546 12.74 -16.92 16.30
N ARG A 547 12.57 -16.80 17.62
CA ARG A 547 11.51 -17.52 18.36
C ARG A 547 10.10 -17.03 17.95
N LEU A 548 9.93 -15.75 17.70
CA LEU A 548 8.67 -15.20 17.16
C LEU A 548 8.37 -15.78 15.78
N LEU A 549 9.36 -15.85 14.90
CA LEU A 549 9.19 -16.46 13.57
C LEU A 549 8.86 -17.95 13.66
N ASP A 550 9.57 -18.72 14.49
CA ASP A 550 9.28 -20.14 14.67
C ASP A 550 7.83 -20.35 15.11
N ARG A 551 7.37 -19.55 16.06
CA ARG A 551 6.01 -19.63 16.58
C ARG A 551 4.98 -19.18 15.55
N TYR A 552 5.29 -18.15 14.78
CA TYR A 552 4.45 -17.67 13.68
C TYR A 552 4.24 -18.75 12.61
N TYR A 553 5.32 -19.40 12.16
CA TYR A 553 5.22 -20.48 11.18
C TYR A 553 4.45 -21.67 11.71
N ASP A 554 4.69 -22.06 12.96
CA ASP A 554 3.94 -23.14 13.61
C ASP A 554 2.42 -22.85 13.64
N LYS A 555 2.03 -21.66 14.06
CA LYS A 555 0.63 -21.23 14.10
C LYS A 555 0.00 -21.11 12.70
N ARG A 556 0.78 -20.73 11.69
CA ARG A 556 0.35 -20.69 10.30
C ARG A 556 0.20 -22.09 9.67
N GLY A 557 0.77 -23.12 10.25
CA GLY A 557 0.89 -24.44 9.63
C GLY A 557 1.90 -24.44 8.49
N TRP A 558 2.99 -23.70 8.68
CA TRP A 558 4.14 -23.63 7.77
C TRP A 558 5.34 -24.34 8.41
N GLY A 559 6.27 -24.81 7.59
CA GLY A 559 7.51 -25.40 8.10
C GLY A 559 8.48 -24.35 8.65
N SER A 560 9.55 -24.82 9.28
CA SER A 560 10.60 -23.94 9.83
C SER A 560 11.36 -23.13 8.78
N ASP A 561 11.26 -23.54 7.51
CA ASP A 561 11.75 -22.81 6.34
C ASP A 561 10.80 -21.68 5.88
N GLY A 562 9.69 -21.49 6.54
CA GLY A 562 8.68 -20.49 6.23
C GLY A 562 7.78 -20.83 5.04
N ARG A 563 7.82 -22.07 4.56
CA ARG A 563 6.97 -22.55 3.45
C ARG A 563 5.75 -23.29 4.00
N PRO A 564 4.56 -23.15 3.37
CA PRO A 564 3.38 -23.89 3.80
C PRO A 564 3.58 -25.40 3.78
N LEU A 565 2.99 -26.10 4.78
CA LEU A 565 2.92 -27.54 4.82
C LEU A 565 1.80 -28.06 3.92
N ARG A 566 1.93 -29.28 3.38
CA ARG A 566 0.88 -29.93 2.57
C ARG A 566 -0.47 -29.97 3.32
N ALA A 567 -0.46 -30.31 4.60
CA ALA A 567 -1.70 -30.38 5.40
C ALA A 567 -2.44 -29.04 5.47
N THR A 568 -1.72 -27.92 5.51
CA THR A 568 -2.30 -26.57 5.48
C THR A 568 -2.94 -26.26 4.13
N ILE A 569 -2.27 -26.65 3.04
CA ILE A 569 -2.77 -26.49 1.68
C ILE A 569 -4.08 -27.27 1.50
N ASP A 570 -4.13 -28.51 1.96
CA ASP A 570 -5.32 -29.35 1.87
C ASP A 570 -6.47 -28.79 2.71
N ARG A 571 -6.18 -28.32 3.93
CA ARG A 571 -7.17 -27.71 4.83
C ARG A 571 -7.78 -26.42 4.26
N LEU A 572 -7.00 -25.65 3.51
CA LEU A 572 -7.43 -24.37 2.92
C LEU A 572 -7.96 -24.51 1.47
N ASP A 573 -8.08 -25.71 0.96
CA ASP A 573 -8.53 -25.99 -0.41
C ASP A 573 -7.69 -25.28 -1.49
N LEU A 574 -6.36 -25.29 -1.30
CA LEU A 574 -5.39 -24.68 -2.23
C LEU A 574 -4.68 -25.69 -3.16
N GLY A 575 -5.07 -26.95 -3.09
CA GLY A 575 -4.39 -28.02 -3.84
C GLY A 575 -4.40 -27.84 -5.35
N ASP A 576 -5.46 -27.28 -5.91
CA ASP A 576 -5.61 -26.97 -7.32
C ASP A 576 -4.75 -25.78 -7.81
N ALA A 577 -4.32 -24.94 -6.89
CA ALA A 577 -3.43 -23.81 -7.20
C ALA A 577 -1.95 -24.21 -7.28
N ILE A 578 -1.57 -25.42 -6.85
CA ILE A 578 -0.18 -25.84 -6.76
C ILE A 578 0.20 -26.69 -7.97
N ALA A 579 0.88 -26.07 -8.94
CA ALA A 579 1.50 -26.79 -10.06
C ALA A 579 2.88 -27.35 -9.70
N ASP A 580 3.63 -26.67 -8.82
CA ASP A 580 5.00 -27.05 -8.42
C ASP A 580 5.07 -27.29 -6.91
N PRO A 581 5.31 -28.55 -6.47
CA PRO A 581 5.44 -28.86 -5.05
C PRO A 581 6.64 -28.22 -4.34
N SER A 582 7.62 -27.67 -5.08
CA SER A 582 8.82 -27.05 -4.51
C SER A 582 8.51 -25.80 -3.67
N VAL A 583 7.33 -25.20 -3.83
CA VAL A 583 6.85 -24.07 -3.01
C VAL A 583 6.42 -24.48 -1.60
N LEU A 584 6.28 -25.78 -1.37
CA LEU A 584 5.91 -26.34 -0.05
C LEU A 584 7.14 -26.64 0.79
N SER A 585 6.95 -26.67 2.11
CA SER A 585 7.97 -27.17 3.03
C SER A 585 8.28 -28.65 2.79
N ASN A 586 9.56 -29.02 2.88
CA ASN A 586 10.00 -30.42 2.85
C ASN A 586 9.77 -31.14 4.20
N GLN A 587 9.26 -30.44 5.20
CA GLN A 587 8.93 -31.01 6.50
C GLN A 587 7.56 -31.72 6.42
N SER A 588 7.52 -32.94 6.90
CA SER A 588 6.29 -33.76 6.98
C SER A 588 5.45 -33.40 8.20
#